data_b38b77faa666635329ededf50d64834c
#
_entry.id   b38b77faa666635329ededf50d64834c
#
_cell.length_a   1.000
_cell.length_b   1.000
_cell.length_c   1.000
_cell.angle_alpha   90.00
_cell.angle_beta   90.00
_cell.angle_gamma   90.00
#
_symmetry.space_group_name_H-M   'P 1'
#
loop_
_entity.id
_entity.type
_entity.pdbx_description
1 polymer ?
#
loop_
_entity_poly.entity_id
_entity_poly.type
_entity_poly.pdbx_seq_one_letter_code
_entity_poly.pdbx_strand_id
1 'polypeptide(L)'
;MASSYELSHEREYHAIRSAAALLDVSPLYKYRVRGKDAARLLHLVVTRGVEEMKVGQVGYTPWCDAAGKVLDDGTVARLAEREFRMTAAEPNLRWLEDNAGGLDVAIEDVSDSLAALALQGPAARVILEEIELKYFRIAETTFRGIPVQVSRTGYTGDLGFELWVKTERALDLWDALIEAGTPYGIVPAGMLALDVARIEAGLMLIDVDYVPARKALIESQTSSPFELDLAWAVNLKKERFVGRAALALEAARGPQWQFVGIEIDWRSLESLYAEVGLATRLPATAWRTSVPIYSGREQAGYATSGGWSPILKKYIALAHLQSKWATPGTQLDIEITVEHRRKRAAARVVKKPFFDPERKRA
;
A
#
# COMPACT_ATOMS: atom_id res chain seq x y z
N MET A 1 14.24 -4.86 4.26
CA MET A 1 13.27 -4.90 5.38
C MET A 1 13.29 -6.29 6.00
N ALA A 2 13.31 -6.39 7.34
CA ALA A 2 13.27 -7.67 8.05
C ALA A 2 11.91 -8.37 7.85
N SER A 3 11.89 -9.72 7.89
CA SER A 3 10.63 -10.48 7.87
C SER A 3 9.88 -10.33 9.21
N SER A 4 10.60 -10.47 10.31
CA SER A 4 10.14 -10.22 11.68
C SER A 4 11.35 -9.91 12.57
N TYR A 5 11.12 -9.31 13.71
CA TYR A 5 12.11 -9.07 14.77
C TYR A 5 11.89 -9.98 15.98
N GLU A 6 10.65 -10.39 16.20
CA GLU A 6 10.24 -11.29 17.27
C GLU A 6 10.14 -12.75 16.79
N LEU A 7 10.07 -13.71 17.71
CA LEU A 7 9.81 -15.11 17.38
C LEU A 7 8.43 -15.32 16.75
N SER A 8 7.47 -14.46 17.08
CA SER A 8 6.14 -14.44 16.46
C SER A 8 5.82 -13.03 15.97
N HIS A 9 5.57 -12.89 14.66
CA HIS A 9 5.08 -11.65 14.06
C HIS A 9 3.69 -11.22 14.57
N GLU A 10 2.96 -12.10 15.27
CA GLU A 10 1.67 -11.75 15.88
C GLU A 10 1.81 -10.67 16.94
N ARG A 11 2.90 -10.71 17.77
CA ARG A 11 3.18 -9.66 18.74
C ARG A 11 3.44 -8.31 18.05
N GLU A 12 4.20 -8.34 16.96
CA GLU A 12 4.47 -7.16 16.14
C GLU A 12 3.18 -6.61 15.51
N TYR A 13 2.31 -7.50 14.98
CA TYR A 13 1.01 -7.14 14.47
C TYR A 13 0.12 -6.49 15.54
N HIS A 14 0.06 -7.08 16.73
CA HIS A 14 -0.71 -6.50 17.83
C HIS A 14 -0.18 -5.13 18.26
N ALA A 15 1.12 -4.89 18.19
CA ALA A 15 1.68 -3.56 18.46
C ALA A 15 1.18 -2.52 17.42
N ILE A 16 1.08 -2.87 16.13
CA ILE A 16 0.48 -1.98 15.11
C ILE A 16 -0.95 -1.59 15.49
N ARG A 17 -1.73 -2.49 16.10
CA ARG A 17 -3.17 -2.28 16.36
C ARG A 17 -3.50 -1.72 17.74
N SER A 18 -2.67 -1.93 18.75
CA SER A 18 -2.98 -1.61 20.15
C SER A 18 -1.93 -0.77 20.88
N ALA A 19 -0.75 -0.58 20.29
CA ALA A 19 0.36 0.17 20.88
C ALA A 19 1.05 1.04 19.80
N ALA A 20 2.31 0.74 19.50
CA ALA A 20 3.05 1.27 18.37
C ALA A 20 4.02 0.24 17.82
N ALA A 21 4.22 0.25 16.52
CA ALA A 21 5.24 -0.51 15.83
C ALA A 21 6.18 0.42 15.06
N LEU A 22 7.47 0.09 15.07
CA LEU A 22 8.50 0.78 14.31
C LEU A 22 8.99 -0.12 13.18
N LEU A 23 8.85 0.35 11.94
CA LEU A 23 9.21 -0.39 10.74
C LEU A 23 10.30 0.38 9.97
N ASP A 24 11.30 -0.33 9.48
CA ASP A 24 12.25 0.21 8.51
C ASP A 24 11.65 0.14 7.10
N VAL A 25 11.36 1.31 6.52
CA VAL A 25 10.85 1.46 5.14
C VAL A 25 11.88 2.14 4.22
N SER A 26 13.15 2.17 4.65
CA SER A 26 14.26 2.72 3.89
C SER A 26 14.48 2.08 2.51
N PRO A 27 14.15 0.80 2.26
CA PRO A 27 14.36 0.19 0.94
C PRO A 27 13.52 0.76 -0.22
N LEU A 28 12.55 1.64 0.04
CA LEU A 28 11.82 2.35 -1.02
C LEU A 28 12.77 3.25 -1.82
N TYR A 29 12.55 3.35 -3.13
CA TYR A 29 13.22 4.34 -3.98
C TYR A 29 12.68 5.74 -3.69
N LYS A 30 13.59 6.72 -3.70
CA LYS A 30 13.29 8.13 -3.38
C LYS A 30 13.97 9.04 -4.39
N TYR A 31 13.16 9.82 -5.10
CA TYR A 31 13.63 10.75 -6.09
C TYR A 31 13.34 12.18 -5.63
N ARG A 32 14.39 13.00 -5.59
CA ARG A 32 14.30 14.43 -5.35
C ARG A 32 14.20 15.13 -6.70
N VAL A 33 13.11 15.83 -6.93
CA VAL A 33 12.82 16.52 -8.19
C VAL A 33 12.77 18.00 -7.92
N ARG A 34 13.69 18.76 -8.51
CA ARG A 34 13.85 20.21 -8.28
C ARG A 34 13.94 20.97 -9.58
N GLY A 35 13.47 22.22 -9.60
CA GLY A 35 13.57 23.12 -10.73
C GLY A 35 12.27 23.84 -11.03
N LYS A 36 12.34 24.74 -11.99
CA LYS A 36 11.18 25.55 -12.39
C LYS A 36 10.03 24.69 -12.90
N ASP A 37 10.35 23.60 -13.62
CA ASP A 37 9.37 22.69 -14.23
C ASP A 37 9.16 21.41 -13.41
N ALA A 38 9.64 21.32 -12.15
CA ALA A 38 9.50 20.12 -11.32
C ALA A 38 8.04 19.70 -11.12
N ALA A 39 7.15 20.65 -10.81
CA ALA A 39 5.71 20.38 -10.69
C ALA A 39 5.11 19.88 -12.01
N ARG A 40 5.50 20.51 -13.13
CA ARG A 40 5.03 20.14 -14.47
C ARG A 40 5.47 18.73 -14.88
N LEU A 41 6.74 18.37 -14.63
CA LEU A 41 7.22 17.02 -14.88
C LEU A 41 6.40 15.99 -14.10
N LEU A 42 6.28 16.15 -12.78
CA LEU A 42 5.52 15.22 -11.96
C LEU A 42 4.03 15.22 -12.34
N HIS A 43 3.46 16.37 -12.67
CA HIS A 43 2.09 16.44 -13.18
C HIS A 43 1.91 15.65 -14.49
N LEU A 44 2.92 15.61 -15.37
CA LEU A 44 2.90 14.85 -16.62
C LEU A 44 3.01 13.34 -16.37
N VAL A 45 3.83 12.89 -15.44
CA VAL A 45 4.16 11.46 -15.29
C VAL A 45 3.23 10.70 -14.35
N VAL A 46 2.54 11.36 -13.41
CA VAL A 46 1.59 10.69 -12.50
C VAL A 46 0.14 10.99 -12.85
N THR A 47 -0.80 10.16 -12.41
CA THR A 47 -2.23 10.34 -12.71
C THR A 47 -2.88 11.46 -11.89
N ARG A 48 -2.34 11.79 -10.71
CA ARG A 48 -2.85 12.84 -9.82
C ARG A 48 -2.43 14.24 -10.26
N GLY A 49 -3.23 15.26 -9.91
CA GLY A 49 -2.83 16.67 -10.03
C GLY A 49 -1.71 17.00 -9.05
N VAL A 50 -0.55 17.47 -9.55
CA VAL A 50 0.62 17.83 -8.75
C VAL A 50 0.81 19.35 -8.69
N GLU A 51 0.47 20.06 -9.75
CA GLU A 51 0.64 21.53 -9.82
C GLU A 51 -0.20 22.24 -8.74
N GLU A 52 -1.37 21.70 -8.39
CA GLU A 52 -2.26 22.25 -7.38
C GLU A 52 -1.89 21.88 -5.94
N MET A 53 -0.90 20.99 -5.74
CA MET A 53 -0.45 20.62 -4.40
C MET A 53 0.17 21.82 -3.68
N LYS A 54 -0.14 21.95 -2.39
CA LYS A 54 0.47 22.98 -1.53
C LYS A 54 1.78 22.47 -0.94
N VAL A 55 2.71 23.36 -0.61
CA VAL A 55 3.90 23.01 0.18
C VAL A 55 3.48 22.31 1.47
N GLY A 56 4.17 21.26 1.85
CA GLY A 56 3.82 20.40 2.97
C GLY A 56 2.68 19.39 2.68
N GLN A 57 2.19 19.29 1.45
CA GLN A 57 1.20 18.29 1.06
C GLN A 57 1.88 17.03 0.53
N VAL A 58 1.33 15.88 0.89
CA VAL A 58 1.66 14.57 0.33
C VAL A 58 0.47 14.06 -0.49
N GLY A 59 0.72 13.40 -1.61
CA GLY A 59 -0.32 12.77 -2.43
C GLY A 59 0.10 11.36 -2.83
N TYR A 60 -0.75 10.37 -2.56
CA TYR A 60 -0.59 9.04 -3.14
C TYR A 60 -1.07 9.04 -4.59
N THR A 61 -0.35 8.38 -5.47
CA THR A 61 -0.65 8.35 -6.90
C THR A 61 -0.04 7.12 -7.57
N PRO A 62 -0.75 6.44 -8.47
CA PRO A 62 -0.12 5.57 -9.46
C PRO A 62 0.41 6.38 -10.65
N TRP A 63 1.29 5.76 -11.44
CA TRP A 63 1.64 6.22 -12.78
C TRP A 63 1.62 5.08 -13.77
N CYS A 64 1.38 5.42 -15.02
CA CYS A 64 1.04 4.47 -16.05
C CYS A 64 1.93 4.63 -17.29
N ASP A 65 1.97 3.60 -18.12
CA ASP A 65 2.44 3.69 -19.49
C ASP A 65 1.41 4.39 -20.41
N ALA A 66 1.73 4.51 -21.69
CA ALA A 66 0.85 5.12 -22.68
C ALA A 66 -0.48 4.37 -22.90
N ALA A 67 -0.50 3.06 -22.60
CA ALA A 67 -1.69 2.22 -22.66
C ALA A 67 -2.58 2.33 -21.40
N GLY A 68 -2.19 3.18 -20.42
CA GLY A 68 -2.91 3.37 -19.16
C GLY A 68 -2.72 2.24 -18.15
N LYS A 69 -1.69 1.40 -18.35
CA LYS A 69 -1.39 0.29 -17.43
C LYS A 69 -0.38 0.74 -16.39
N VAL A 70 -0.61 0.33 -15.13
CA VAL A 70 0.19 0.77 -13.98
C VAL A 70 1.63 0.28 -14.08
N LEU A 71 2.57 1.22 -14.01
CA LEU A 71 4.01 0.96 -13.93
C LEU A 71 4.45 0.79 -12.49
N ASP A 72 3.91 1.62 -11.60
CA ASP A 72 4.20 1.62 -10.17
C ASP A 72 3.22 2.57 -9.45
N ASP A 73 3.25 2.58 -8.13
CA ASP A 73 2.50 3.49 -7.27
C ASP A 73 3.37 4.00 -6.11
N GLY A 74 3.00 5.13 -5.57
CA GLY A 74 3.77 5.71 -4.47
C GLY A 74 3.24 7.06 -4.01
N THR A 75 4.10 7.85 -3.41
CA THR A 75 3.74 9.18 -2.91
C THR A 75 4.57 10.28 -3.57
N VAL A 76 3.92 11.43 -3.77
CA VAL A 76 4.58 12.69 -4.11
C VAL A 76 4.38 13.66 -2.95
N ALA A 77 5.47 14.15 -2.37
CA ALA A 77 5.47 15.19 -1.35
C ALA A 77 6.01 16.51 -1.94
N ARG A 78 5.28 17.60 -1.79
CA ARG A 78 5.78 18.94 -2.13
C ARG A 78 6.51 19.54 -0.95
N LEU A 79 7.85 19.52 -0.99
CA LEU A 79 8.72 19.96 0.11
C LEU A 79 8.91 21.49 0.13
N ALA A 80 9.00 22.08 -1.07
CA ALA A 80 9.10 23.54 -1.26
C ALA A 80 8.37 23.94 -2.55
N GLU A 81 8.37 25.22 -2.90
CA GLU A 81 7.70 25.72 -4.09
C GLU A 81 8.11 24.98 -5.38
N ARG A 82 9.43 24.71 -5.49
CA ARG A 82 10.05 24.07 -6.67
C ARG A 82 10.79 22.78 -6.31
N GLU A 83 10.39 22.13 -5.25
CA GLU A 83 11.05 20.92 -4.76
C GLU A 83 10.01 19.88 -4.31
N PHE A 84 10.21 18.66 -4.82
CA PHE A 84 9.36 17.51 -4.53
C PHE A 84 10.20 16.29 -4.18
N ARG A 85 9.61 15.38 -3.41
CA ARG A 85 10.10 14.02 -3.26
C ARG A 85 9.03 13.05 -3.79
N MET A 86 9.42 12.17 -4.69
CA MET A 86 8.63 11.04 -5.14
C MET A 86 9.19 9.76 -4.53
N THR A 87 8.33 8.93 -3.95
CA THR A 87 8.69 7.60 -3.47
C THR A 87 8.09 6.55 -4.37
N ALA A 88 8.79 5.44 -4.54
CA ALA A 88 8.40 4.33 -5.42
C ALA A 88 8.85 2.99 -4.84
N ALA A 89 8.17 1.90 -5.19
CA ALA A 89 8.59 0.57 -4.82
C ALA A 89 9.66 0.00 -5.76
N GLU A 90 9.67 0.44 -7.02
CA GLU A 90 10.57 0.02 -8.09
C GLU A 90 11.48 1.15 -8.56
N PRO A 91 12.60 0.85 -9.29
CA PRO A 91 13.45 1.89 -9.88
C PRO A 91 12.69 2.67 -10.97
N ASN A 92 12.57 3.98 -10.80
CA ASN A 92 11.87 4.88 -11.73
C ASN A 92 12.69 6.07 -12.22
N LEU A 93 14.01 6.14 -11.90
CA LEU A 93 14.85 7.26 -12.34
C LEU A 93 14.80 7.44 -13.87
N ARG A 94 15.03 6.36 -14.60
CA ARG A 94 14.99 6.37 -16.07
C ARG A 94 13.64 6.84 -16.63
N TRP A 95 12.55 6.40 -16.02
CA TRP A 95 11.20 6.85 -16.39
C TRP A 95 11.01 8.35 -16.22
N LEU A 96 11.50 8.92 -15.13
CA LEU A 96 11.46 10.36 -14.88
C LEU A 96 12.34 11.14 -15.89
N GLU A 97 13.55 10.65 -16.14
CA GLU A 97 14.48 11.27 -17.10
C GLU A 97 13.94 11.26 -18.54
N ASP A 98 13.37 10.14 -18.99
CA ASP A 98 12.80 10.00 -20.33
C ASP A 98 11.63 10.98 -20.57
N ASN A 99 10.91 11.37 -19.51
CA ASN A 99 9.81 12.34 -19.57
C ASN A 99 10.24 13.79 -19.29
N ALA A 100 11.49 14.03 -18.90
CA ALA A 100 12.00 15.34 -18.52
C ALA A 100 12.50 16.17 -19.72
N GLY A 101 12.51 15.61 -20.93
CA GLY A 101 13.08 16.28 -22.09
C GLY A 101 12.55 17.71 -22.33
N GLY A 102 13.46 18.69 -22.40
CA GLY A 102 13.13 20.11 -22.60
C GLY A 102 12.58 20.85 -21.38
N LEU A 103 12.56 20.23 -20.19
CA LEU A 103 12.13 20.84 -18.93
C LEU A 103 13.33 21.29 -18.10
N ASP A 104 13.19 22.43 -17.42
CA ASP A 104 14.18 22.93 -16.44
C ASP A 104 13.96 22.22 -15.10
N VAL A 105 14.55 21.01 -14.98
CA VAL A 105 14.39 20.14 -13.83
C VAL A 105 15.68 19.34 -13.56
N ALA A 106 16.04 19.20 -12.29
CA ALA A 106 17.04 18.27 -11.81
C ALA A 106 16.37 17.12 -11.06
N ILE A 107 16.73 15.89 -11.44
CA ILE A 107 16.22 14.66 -10.82
C ILE A 107 17.40 13.95 -10.17
N GLU A 108 17.28 13.65 -8.90
CA GLU A 108 18.32 13.02 -8.10
C GLU A 108 17.75 11.77 -7.40
N ASP A 109 18.39 10.62 -7.55
CA ASP A 109 18.12 9.46 -6.73
C ASP A 109 18.77 9.65 -5.36
N VAL A 110 17.95 9.81 -4.33
CA VAL A 110 18.39 10.01 -2.94
C VAL A 110 18.12 8.78 -2.07
N SER A 111 17.88 7.62 -2.69
CA SER A 111 17.48 6.38 -1.99
C SER A 111 18.49 5.98 -0.92
N ASP A 112 19.78 6.04 -1.23
CA ASP A 112 20.85 5.63 -0.31
C ASP A 112 21.20 6.70 0.73
N SER A 113 20.88 7.97 0.47
CA SER A 113 21.20 9.09 1.36
C SER A 113 20.08 9.47 2.34
N LEU A 114 18.88 8.90 2.15
CA LEU A 114 17.70 9.21 2.94
C LEU A 114 17.05 7.92 3.46
N ALA A 115 17.16 7.66 4.76
CA ALA A 115 16.45 6.60 5.45
C ALA A 115 15.01 7.01 5.78
N ALA A 116 14.14 6.04 5.94
CA ALA A 116 12.75 6.23 6.32
C ALA A 116 12.30 5.19 7.35
N LEU A 117 11.77 5.67 8.46
CA LEU A 117 11.20 4.84 9.53
C LEU A 117 9.70 5.10 9.63
N ALA A 118 8.89 4.04 9.66
CA ALA A 118 7.45 4.16 9.84
C ALA A 118 7.07 3.82 11.27
N LEU A 119 6.55 4.80 12.02
CA LEU A 119 5.99 4.64 13.36
C LEU A 119 4.47 4.55 13.23
N GLN A 120 3.92 3.36 13.49
CA GLN A 120 2.53 3.02 13.18
C GLN A 120 1.81 2.47 14.41
N GLY A 121 0.59 2.90 14.65
CA GLY A 121 -0.27 2.44 15.72
C GLY A 121 -0.83 3.56 16.60
N PRO A 122 -1.79 3.25 17.51
CA PRO A 122 -2.50 4.24 18.31
C PRO A 122 -1.59 5.15 19.14
N ALA A 123 -0.46 4.64 19.65
CA ALA A 123 0.49 5.39 20.46
C ALA A 123 1.49 6.22 19.63
N ALA A 124 1.47 6.16 18.29
CA ALA A 124 2.46 6.83 17.46
C ALA A 124 2.52 8.34 17.70
N ARG A 125 1.38 9.00 17.95
CA ARG A 125 1.33 10.45 18.18
C ARG A 125 1.98 10.85 19.50
N VAL A 126 1.68 10.16 20.59
CA VAL A 126 2.25 10.48 21.92
C VAL A 126 3.75 10.21 21.95
N ILE A 127 4.24 9.19 21.25
CA ILE A 127 5.68 8.91 21.11
C ILE A 127 6.40 10.06 20.39
N LEU A 128 5.74 10.71 19.42
CA LEU A 128 6.26 11.89 18.73
C LEU A 128 5.94 13.21 19.44
N GLU A 129 5.71 13.16 20.77
CA GLU A 129 5.49 14.35 21.61
C GLU A 129 4.30 15.20 21.09
N GLU A 130 3.22 14.50 20.68
CA GLU A 130 1.95 15.08 20.20
C GLU A 130 2.07 15.98 18.96
N ILE A 131 2.92 15.59 18.02
CA ILE A 131 3.07 16.35 16.77
C ILE A 131 1.72 16.61 16.09
N GLU A 132 1.39 17.89 15.89
CA GLU A 132 0.20 18.33 15.18
C GLU A 132 0.44 18.33 13.66
N LEU A 133 0.16 17.24 13.01
CA LEU A 133 0.29 17.10 11.56
C LEU A 133 -0.98 16.48 10.98
N LYS A 134 -1.63 17.18 10.04
CA LYS A 134 -2.84 16.68 9.36
C LYS A 134 -2.52 15.49 8.46
N TYR A 135 -3.51 14.65 8.26
CA TYR A 135 -3.43 13.48 7.36
C TYR A 135 -2.94 13.87 5.96
N PHE A 136 -2.00 13.13 5.39
CA PHE A 136 -1.30 13.42 4.14
C PHE A 136 -0.61 14.79 4.11
N ARG A 137 0.03 15.16 5.22
CA ARG A 137 0.93 16.31 5.32
C ARG A 137 2.33 15.86 5.71
N ILE A 138 3.31 16.70 5.38
CA ILE A 138 4.72 16.57 5.76
C ILE A 138 5.21 17.89 6.31
N ALA A 139 6.06 17.83 7.32
CA ALA A 139 6.72 18.99 7.92
C ALA A 139 8.15 18.63 8.35
N GLU A 140 9.02 19.65 8.39
CA GLU A 140 10.33 19.53 9.00
C GLU A 140 10.22 19.82 10.50
N THR A 141 10.92 19.03 11.30
CA THR A 141 10.98 19.18 12.75
C THR A 141 12.26 18.58 13.29
N THR A 142 12.39 18.57 14.61
CA THR A 142 13.50 17.93 15.32
C THR A 142 12.91 16.97 16.33
N PHE A 143 13.34 15.71 16.31
CA PHE A 143 12.99 14.74 17.31
C PHE A 143 14.22 14.41 18.16
N ARG A 144 14.21 14.75 19.46
CA ARG A 144 15.34 14.58 20.41
C ARG A 144 16.69 15.08 19.85
N GLY A 145 16.69 16.25 19.22
CA GLY A 145 17.89 16.86 18.62
C GLY A 145 18.28 16.30 17.25
N ILE A 146 17.51 15.40 16.66
CA ILE A 146 17.73 14.84 15.33
C ILE A 146 16.81 15.55 14.33
N PRO A 147 17.34 16.28 13.33
CA PRO A 147 16.54 16.88 12.28
C PRO A 147 15.84 15.79 11.44
N VAL A 148 14.53 15.86 11.33
CA VAL A 148 13.69 14.90 10.59
C VAL A 148 12.61 15.60 9.77
N GLN A 149 12.22 15.00 8.67
CA GLN A 149 10.94 15.31 8.03
C GLN A 149 9.93 14.26 8.47
N VAL A 150 8.79 14.69 8.97
CA VAL A 150 7.73 13.80 9.40
C VAL A 150 6.54 13.93 8.47
N SER A 151 6.10 12.83 7.86
CA SER A 151 4.86 12.77 7.10
C SER A 151 3.81 11.95 7.86
N ARG A 152 2.55 12.43 7.84
CA ARG A 152 1.44 11.67 8.40
C ARG A 152 0.86 10.75 7.32
N THR A 153 1.59 9.70 7.07
CA THR A 153 1.36 8.64 6.09
C THR A 153 1.70 7.28 6.71
N GLY A 154 1.35 6.19 6.03
CA GLY A 154 1.67 4.85 6.47
C GLY A 154 0.96 3.79 5.64
N TYR A 155 1.40 2.54 5.81
CA TYR A 155 0.94 1.39 5.03
C TYR A 155 0.22 0.34 5.89
N THR A 156 -0.30 0.74 7.05
CA THR A 156 -0.99 -0.15 8.01
C THR A 156 -2.50 0.07 8.10
N GLY A 157 -2.99 1.18 7.54
CA GLY A 157 -4.39 1.58 7.70
C GLY A 157 -4.75 2.10 9.09
N ASP A 158 -3.77 2.30 9.96
CA ASP A 158 -3.92 2.87 11.29
C ASP A 158 -3.32 4.28 11.36
N LEU A 159 -3.39 4.92 12.56
CA LEU A 159 -2.63 6.14 12.84
C LEU A 159 -1.14 5.86 12.64
N GLY A 160 -0.47 6.70 11.87
CA GLY A 160 0.93 6.49 11.60
C GLY A 160 1.63 7.71 11.03
N PHE A 161 2.95 7.67 11.18
CA PHE A 161 3.86 8.67 10.66
C PHE A 161 5.06 7.97 10.02
N GLU A 162 5.61 8.59 8.98
CA GLU A 162 6.88 8.20 8.38
C GLU A 162 7.89 9.30 8.63
N LEU A 163 9.02 8.94 9.20
CA LEU A 163 10.11 9.83 9.58
C LEU A 163 11.26 9.64 8.61
N TRP A 164 11.64 10.71 7.95
CA TRP A 164 12.68 10.75 6.92
C TRP A 164 13.90 11.45 7.49
N VAL A 165 15.04 10.79 7.45
CA VAL A 165 16.29 11.25 8.06
C VAL A 165 17.48 10.92 7.17
N LYS A 166 18.56 11.71 7.24
CA LYS A 166 19.82 11.33 6.57
C LYS A 166 20.28 9.96 7.05
N THR A 167 20.75 9.13 6.14
CA THR A 167 21.13 7.74 6.44
C THR A 167 22.12 7.63 7.59
N GLU A 168 23.07 8.57 7.73
CA GLU A 168 24.05 8.59 8.81
C GLU A 168 23.42 8.75 10.21
N ARG A 169 22.18 9.25 10.29
CA ARG A 169 21.44 9.46 11.53
C ARG A 169 20.31 8.45 11.73
N ALA A 170 20.21 7.44 10.86
CA ALA A 170 19.11 6.49 10.89
C ALA A 170 19.06 5.64 12.18
N LEU A 171 20.21 5.17 12.62
CA LEU A 171 20.33 4.40 13.88
C LEU A 171 20.03 5.25 15.11
N ASP A 172 20.55 6.50 15.14
CA ASP A 172 20.24 7.42 16.24
C ASP A 172 18.73 7.67 16.35
N LEU A 173 18.05 7.85 15.20
CA LEU A 173 16.60 8.04 15.17
C LEU A 173 15.85 6.79 15.59
N TRP A 174 16.29 5.60 15.15
CA TRP A 174 15.73 4.32 15.56
C TRP A 174 15.79 4.13 17.07
N ASP A 175 16.96 4.31 17.66
CA ASP A 175 17.18 4.16 19.11
C ASP A 175 16.37 5.18 19.91
N ALA A 176 16.34 6.44 19.47
CA ALA A 176 15.55 7.50 20.10
C ALA A 176 14.04 7.21 20.08
N LEU A 177 13.52 6.64 19.00
CA LEU A 177 12.10 6.25 18.87
C LEU A 177 11.78 5.04 19.77
N ILE A 178 12.64 4.02 19.80
CA ILE A 178 12.47 2.86 20.68
C ILE A 178 12.49 3.31 22.14
N GLU A 179 13.45 4.14 22.55
CA GLU A 179 13.52 4.67 23.91
C GLU A 179 12.25 5.47 24.27
N ALA A 180 11.82 6.39 23.42
CA ALA A 180 10.61 7.19 23.63
C ALA A 180 9.34 6.33 23.67
N GLY A 181 9.30 5.27 22.88
CA GLY A 181 8.14 4.40 22.75
C GLY A 181 8.06 3.28 23.79
N THR A 182 9.15 3.00 24.52
CA THR A 182 9.18 1.90 25.52
C THR A 182 8.05 1.99 26.54
N PRO A 183 7.72 3.15 27.15
CA PRO A 183 6.59 3.26 28.09
C PRO A 183 5.22 3.01 27.43
N TYR A 184 5.13 3.08 26.12
CA TYR A 184 3.91 2.93 25.32
C TYR A 184 3.83 1.59 24.60
N GLY A 185 4.76 0.67 24.87
CA GLY A 185 4.77 -0.67 24.31
C GLY A 185 5.16 -0.74 22.83
N ILE A 186 6.07 0.15 22.39
CA ILE A 186 6.62 0.09 21.03
C ILE A 186 7.34 -1.23 20.77
N VAL A 187 7.16 -1.79 19.59
CA VAL A 187 7.83 -3.01 19.14
C VAL A 187 8.38 -2.79 17.73
N PRO A 188 9.64 -3.16 17.45
CA PRO A 188 10.11 -3.30 16.09
C PRO A 188 9.21 -4.28 15.32
N ALA A 189 8.84 -3.95 14.07
CA ALA A 189 7.97 -4.81 13.28
C ALA A 189 8.50 -5.03 11.86
N GLY A 190 8.33 -6.25 11.37
CA GLY A 190 8.77 -6.66 10.04
C GLY A 190 7.62 -6.84 9.05
N MET A 191 7.98 -7.37 7.87
CA MET A 191 7.07 -7.54 6.74
C MET A 191 5.90 -8.48 7.03
N LEU A 192 6.07 -9.51 7.88
CA LEU A 192 4.99 -10.47 8.14
C LEU A 192 3.83 -9.82 8.89
N ALA A 193 4.14 -8.96 9.87
CA ALA A 193 3.14 -8.19 10.60
C ALA A 193 2.49 -7.11 9.70
N LEU A 194 3.32 -6.40 8.93
CA LEU A 194 2.86 -5.37 8.00
C LEU A 194 1.92 -5.95 6.94
N ASP A 195 2.19 -7.17 6.46
CA ASP A 195 1.39 -7.82 5.42
C ASP A 195 -0.05 -8.10 5.89
N VAL A 196 -0.22 -8.56 7.11
CA VAL A 196 -1.56 -8.72 7.70
C VAL A 196 -2.25 -7.36 7.82
N ALA A 197 -1.54 -6.35 8.33
CA ALA A 197 -2.10 -5.02 8.55
C ALA A 197 -2.50 -4.31 7.24
N ARG A 198 -1.68 -4.41 6.16
CA ARG A 198 -2.00 -3.77 4.87
C ARG A 198 -3.18 -4.45 4.17
N ILE A 199 -3.36 -5.80 4.31
CA ILE A 199 -4.52 -6.51 3.78
C ILE A 199 -5.79 -6.01 4.47
N GLU A 200 -5.79 -5.91 5.80
CA GLU A 200 -6.91 -5.34 6.56
C GLU A 200 -7.26 -3.91 6.11
N ALA A 201 -6.25 -3.12 5.77
CA ALA A 201 -6.40 -1.77 5.24
C ALA A 201 -6.83 -1.73 3.76
N GLY A 202 -6.91 -2.89 3.09
CA GLY A 202 -7.22 -2.97 1.66
C GLY A 202 -6.15 -2.38 0.74
N LEU A 203 -4.90 -2.27 1.23
CA LEU A 203 -3.77 -1.72 0.50
C LEU A 203 -3.07 -2.81 -0.31
N MET A 204 -2.88 -2.55 -1.59
CA MET A 204 -2.22 -3.48 -2.51
C MET A 204 -0.71 -3.48 -2.33
N LEU A 205 -0.08 -4.58 -2.67
CA LEU A 205 1.37 -4.77 -2.71
C LEU A 205 1.80 -5.09 -4.15
N ILE A 206 2.75 -4.31 -4.66
CA ILE A 206 3.36 -4.52 -5.97
C ILE A 206 3.98 -5.92 -6.08
N ASP A 207 3.97 -6.52 -7.25
CA ASP A 207 4.41 -7.90 -7.55
C ASP A 207 3.59 -9.01 -6.84
N VAL A 208 2.62 -8.64 -6.02
CA VAL A 208 1.69 -9.55 -5.34
C VAL A 208 0.26 -9.32 -5.81
N ASP A 209 -0.26 -8.11 -5.59
CA ASP A 209 -1.64 -7.78 -5.92
C ASP A 209 -1.77 -7.19 -7.34
N TYR A 210 -0.70 -6.68 -7.91
CA TYR A 210 -0.63 -6.33 -9.33
C TYR A 210 0.80 -6.49 -9.85
N VAL A 211 0.92 -6.72 -11.15
CA VAL A 211 2.21 -6.80 -11.86
C VAL A 211 2.46 -5.46 -12.55
N PRO A 212 3.60 -4.78 -12.29
CA PRO A 212 3.99 -3.60 -13.05
C PRO A 212 3.97 -3.84 -14.56
N ALA A 213 3.39 -2.92 -15.34
CA ALA A 213 3.27 -3.12 -16.79
C ALA A 213 4.62 -3.40 -17.48
N ARG A 214 5.72 -2.84 -16.93
CA ARG A 214 7.08 -3.09 -17.45
C ARG A 214 7.61 -4.51 -17.18
N LYS A 215 7.02 -5.25 -16.22
CA LYS A 215 7.40 -6.63 -15.87
C LYS A 215 6.43 -7.66 -16.46
N ALA A 216 5.27 -7.23 -16.94
CA ALA A 216 4.25 -8.11 -17.49
C ALA A 216 4.76 -8.82 -18.77
N LEU A 217 4.58 -10.13 -18.81
CA LEU A 217 4.95 -10.94 -19.97
C LEU A 217 3.85 -11.01 -21.03
N ILE A 218 2.59 -10.81 -20.60
CA ILE A 218 1.40 -10.80 -21.44
C ILE A 218 0.45 -9.71 -20.96
N GLU A 219 -0.37 -9.17 -21.87
CA GLU A 219 -1.28 -8.05 -21.56
C GLU A 219 -2.24 -8.35 -20.41
N SER A 220 -2.72 -9.57 -20.27
CA SER A 220 -3.64 -9.98 -19.20
C SER A 220 -3.06 -9.91 -17.78
N GLN A 221 -1.76 -9.72 -17.62
CA GLN A 221 -1.11 -9.49 -16.33
C GLN A 221 -1.13 -8.01 -15.93
N THR A 222 -1.39 -7.10 -16.88
CA THR A 222 -1.39 -5.67 -16.61
C THR A 222 -2.72 -5.21 -16.06
N SER A 223 -2.70 -4.19 -15.21
CA SER A 223 -3.91 -3.58 -14.65
C SER A 223 -3.88 -2.07 -14.85
N SER A 224 -5.06 -1.47 -15.06
CA SER A 224 -5.23 -0.03 -15.00
C SER A 224 -5.47 0.44 -13.57
N PRO A 225 -5.34 1.74 -13.25
CA PRO A 225 -5.75 2.28 -11.95
C PRO A 225 -7.23 2.04 -11.63
N PHE A 226 -8.10 1.96 -12.63
CA PHE A 226 -9.52 1.69 -12.42
C PHE A 226 -9.76 0.25 -12.00
N GLU A 227 -9.02 -0.69 -12.60
CA GLU A 227 -9.06 -2.10 -12.24
C GLU A 227 -8.50 -2.35 -10.83
N LEU A 228 -7.60 -1.48 -10.34
CA LEU A 228 -6.98 -1.53 -9.01
C LEU A 228 -7.73 -0.76 -7.91
N ASP A 229 -8.95 -0.28 -8.19
CA ASP A 229 -9.73 0.55 -7.25
C ASP A 229 -9.04 1.88 -6.89
N LEU A 230 -8.21 2.41 -7.81
CA LEU A 230 -7.49 3.68 -7.68
C LEU A 230 -8.11 4.82 -8.50
N ALA A 231 -9.37 4.72 -8.93
CA ALA A 231 -10.07 5.76 -9.69
C ALA A 231 -9.99 7.13 -9.01
N TRP A 232 -10.02 7.18 -7.68
CA TRP A 232 -9.92 8.39 -6.87
C TRP A 232 -8.57 9.10 -6.97
N ALA A 233 -7.52 8.40 -7.41
CA ALA A 233 -6.18 8.95 -7.63
C ALA A 233 -5.94 9.37 -9.09
N VAL A 234 -6.91 9.18 -10.00
CA VAL A 234 -6.82 9.54 -11.41
C VAL A 234 -7.58 10.84 -11.68
N ASN A 235 -6.85 11.89 -12.04
CA ASN A 235 -7.45 13.18 -12.40
C ASN A 235 -7.56 13.33 -13.93
N LEU A 236 -8.64 12.84 -14.51
CA LEU A 236 -8.92 12.98 -15.96
C LEU A 236 -9.19 14.45 -16.41
N LYS A 237 -9.37 15.39 -15.47
CA LYS A 237 -9.52 16.82 -15.79
C LYS A 237 -8.20 17.47 -16.18
N LYS A 238 -7.06 16.85 -15.87
CA LYS A 238 -5.75 17.29 -16.34
C LYS A 238 -5.75 17.27 -17.87
N GLU A 239 -5.19 18.29 -18.46
CA GLU A 239 -5.11 18.41 -19.90
C GLU A 239 -4.26 17.28 -20.51
N ARG A 240 -3.13 16.96 -19.84
CA ARG A 240 -2.15 15.99 -20.34
C ARG A 240 -1.45 15.23 -19.21
N PHE A 241 -1.37 13.91 -19.34
CA PHE A 241 -0.45 13.04 -18.60
C PHE A 241 -0.30 11.70 -19.34
N VAL A 242 0.76 10.96 -19.05
CA VAL A 242 1.04 9.67 -19.68
C VAL A 242 -0.08 8.68 -19.39
N GLY A 243 -0.67 8.08 -20.44
CA GLY A 243 -1.78 7.14 -20.35
C GLY A 243 -3.18 7.77 -20.30
N ARG A 244 -3.30 9.11 -20.26
CA ARG A 244 -4.60 9.79 -20.14
C ARG A 244 -5.64 9.37 -21.19
N ALA A 245 -5.24 9.25 -22.44
CA ALA A 245 -6.18 8.92 -23.53
C ALA A 245 -6.78 7.52 -23.33
N ALA A 246 -5.94 6.53 -23.00
CA ALA A 246 -6.37 5.16 -22.71
C ALA A 246 -7.28 5.10 -21.46
N LEU A 247 -6.89 5.80 -20.40
CA LEU A 247 -7.69 5.86 -19.17
C LEU A 247 -9.03 6.57 -19.38
N ALA A 248 -9.10 7.61 -20.20
CA ALA A 248 -10.36 8.27 -20.53
C ALA A 248 -11.33 7.34 -21.30
N LEU A 249 -10.81 6.54 -22.22
CA LEU A 249 -11.60 5.53 -22.94
C LEU A 249 -12.10 4.43 -21.98
N GLU A 250 -11.23 3.96 -21.08
CA GLU A 250 -11.62 2.96 -20.10
C GLU A 250 -12.65 3.49 -19.09
N ALA A 251 -12.51 4.71 -18.62
CA ALA A 251 -13.50 5.35 -17.73
C ALA A 251 -14.89 5.44 -18.37
N ALA A 252 -14.96 5.63 -19.69
CA ALA A 252 -16.23 5.70 -20.43
C ALA A 252 -16.92 4.33 -20.58
N ARG A 253 -16.15 3.24 -20.73
CA ARG A 253 -16.70 1.87 -20.90
C ARG A 253 -16.86 1.09 -19.59
N GLY A 254 -16.16 1.52 -18.52
CA GLY A 254 -15.96 0.80 -17.29
C GLY A 254 -14.79 -0.21 -17.38
N PRO A 255 -14.13 -0.51 -16.24
CA PRO A 255 -13.07 -1.51 -16.16
C PRO A 255 -13.61 -2.92 -16.32
N GLN A 256 -12.81 -3.82 -16.91
CA GLN A 256 -13.19 -5.24 -17.05
C GLN A 256 -13.00 -6.02 -15.74
N TRP A 257 -12.04 -5.63 -14.93
CA TRP A 257 -11.70 -6.20 -13.64
C TRP A 257 -11.86 -5.18 -12.54
N GLN A 258 -12.06 -5.65 -11.32
CA GLN A 258 -12.09 -4.82 -10.13
C GLN A 258 -11.33 -5.48 -8.98
N PHE A 259 -10.52 -4.70 -8.30
CA PHE A 259 -9.80 -5.12 -7.10
C PHE A 259 -10.68 -4.92 -5.87
N VAL A 260 -11.09 -6.03 -5.26
CA VAL A 260 -12.10 -6.07 -4.20
C VAL A 260 -11.62 -6.76 -2.94
N GLY A 261 -12.36 -6.60 -1.84
CA GLY A 261 -12.22 -7.41 -0.64
C GLY A 261 -13.08 -8.66 -0.70
N ILE A 262 -12.56 -9.77 -0.17
CA ILE A 262 -13.24 -11.05 -0.03
C ILE A 262 -13.24 -11.44 1.45
N GLU A 263 -14.39 -11.84 1.97
CA GLU A 263 -14.54 -12.50 3.27
C GLU A 263 -14.87 -13.97 3.04
N ILE A 264 -14.06 -14.88 3.60
CA ILE A 264 -14.25 -16.33 3.47
C ILE A 264 -15.11 -16.79 4.64
N ASP A 265 -16.15 -17.55 4.34
CA ASP A 265 -17.09 -18.05 5.34
C ASP A 265 -16.41 -19.07 6.26
N TRP A 266 -16.39 -18.75 7.55
CA TRP A 266 -15.71 -19.58 8.56
C TRP A 266 -16.36 -20.97 8.70
N ARG A 267 -17.70 -21.08 8.67
CA ARG A 267 -18.39 -22.35 8.81
C ARG A 267 -18.14 -23.26 7.61
N SER A 268 -18.14 -22.68 6.40
CA SER A 268 -17.76 -23.41 5.20
C SER A 268 -16.35 -23.97 5.31
N LEU A 269 -15.40 -23.16 5.80
CA LEU A 269 -14.01 -23.57 6.01
C LEU A 269 -13.91 -24.69 7.06
N GLU A 270 -14.56 -24.55 8.22
CA GLU A 270 -14.62 -25.59 9.26
C GLU A 270 -15.16 -26.92 8.72
N SER A 271 -16.21 -26.87 7.90
CA SER A 271 -16.81 -28.07 7.30
C SER A 271 -15.81 -28.81 6.41
N LEU A 272 -14.99 -28.08 5.62
CA LEU A 272 -13.97 -28.70 4.76
C LEU A 272 -12.88 -29.44 5.54
N TYR A 273 -12.49 -28.92 6.70
CA TYR A 273 -11.54 -29.58 7.60
C TYR A 273 -12.18 -30.77 8.33
N ALA A 274 -13.42 -30.60 8.80
CA ALA A 274 -14.16 -31.66 9.48
C ALA A 274 -14.40 -32.91 8.59
N GLU A 275 -14.59 -32.73 7.27
CA GLU A 275 -14.71 -33.83 6.31
C GLU A 275 -13.52 -34.80 6.34
N VAL A 276 -12.37 -34.35 6.77
CA VAL A 276 -11.13 -35.15 6.88
C VAL A 276 -10.72 -35.39 8.34
N GLY A 277 -11.62 -35.10 9.29
CA GLY A 277 -11.39 -35.32 10.72
C GLY A 277 -10.41 -34.37 11.39
N LEU A 278 -10.16 -33.19 10.81
CA LEU A 278 -9.23 -32.20 11.31
C LEU A 278 -9.94 -30.98 11.92
N ALA A 279 -9.32 -30.37 12.90
CA ALA A 279 -9.66 -29.02 13.34
C ALA A 279 -9.12 -28.01 12.31
N THR A 280 -9.86 -26.91 12.10
CA THR A 280 -9.43 -25.83 11.22
C THR A 280 -8.12 -25.23 11.73
N ARG A 281 -7.10 -25.23 10.88
CA ARG A 281 -5.79 -24.64 11.17
C ARG A 281 -5.38 -23.75 10.00
N LEU A 282 -5.32 -22.45 10.24
CA LEU A 282 -4.83 -21.46 9.29
C LEU A 282 -3.41 -21.02 9.63
N PRO A 283 -2.58 -20.72 8.60
CA PRO A 283 -1.31 -20.03 8.84
C PRO A 283 -1.56 -18.68 9.52
N ALA A 284 -0.69 -18.33 10.47
CA ALA A 284 -0.71 -16.99 11.07
C ALA A 284 -0.18 -15.92 10.11
N THR A 285 0.68 -16.32 9.15
CA THR A 285 1.20 -15.45 8.11
C THR A 285 0.19 -15.24 6.99
N ALA A 286 0.16 -14.03 6.42
CA ALA A 286 -0.56 -13.78 5.18
C ALA A 286 0.07 -14.57 4.02
N TRP A 287 -0.76 -15.05 3.11
CA TRP A 287 -0.32 -15.68 1.88
C TRP A 287 -0.32 -14.67 0.71
N ARG A 288 0.57 -14.89 -0.27
CA ARG A 288 0.81 -14.01 -1.43
C ARG A 288 0.77 -14.79 -2.76
N THR A 289 0.06 -15.89 -2.79
CA THR A 289 -0.10 -16.73 -3.99
C THR A 289 -1.50 -16.55 -4.56
N SER A 290 -1.60 -16.52 -5.90
CA SER A 290 -2.91 -16.44 -6.56
C SER A 290 -3.76 -17.67 -6.30
N VAL A 291 -5.00 -17.43 -5.84
CA VAL A 291 -5.99 -18.47 -5.52
C VAL A 291 -7.24 -18.23 -6.35
N PRO A 292 -7.70 -19.21 -7.16
CA PRO A 292 -8.91 -19.07 -7.98
C PRO A 292 -10.18 -18.81 -7.17
N ILE A 293 -11.04 -17.94 -7.71
CA ILE A 293 -12.38 -17.66 -7.19
C ILE A 293 -13.40 -18.00 -8.28
N TYR A 294 -14.51 -18.61 -7.87
CA TYR A 294 -15.53 -19.13 -8.78
C TYR A 294 -16.92 -18.61 -8.45
N SER A 295 -17.75 -18.50 -9.50
CA SER A 295 -19.20 -18.39 -9.42
C SER A 295 -19.79 -19.66 -10.06
N GLY A 296 -20.19 -20.61 -9.24
CA GLY A 296 -20.58 -21.95 -9.69
C GLY A 296 -19.42 -22.66 -10.41
N ARG A 297 -19.53 -22.85 -11.73
CA ARG A 297 -18.48 -23.49 -12.55
C ARG A 297 -17.55 -22.50 -13.26
N GLU A 298 -17.94 -21.24 -13.34
CA GLU A 298 -17.16 -20.18 -14.00
C GLU A 298 -16.11 -19.62 -13.06
N GLN A 299 -14.87 -19.45 -13.52
CA GLN A 299 -13.87 -18.73 -12.76
C GLN A 299 -14.19 -17.22 -12.82
N ALA A 300 -14.60 -16.65 -11.68
CA ALA A 300 -14.96 -15.26 -11.52
C ALA A 300 -13.74 -14.33 -11.43
N GLY A 301 -12.61 -14.88 -10.99
CA GLY A 301 -11.37 -14.16 -10.79
C GLY A 301 -10.38 -14.94 -9.94
N TYR A 302 -9.55 -14.21 -9.19
CA TYR A 302 -8.54 -14.80 -8.32
C TYR A 302 -8.20 -13.85 -7.17
N ALA A 303 -7.97 -14.40 -5.99
CA ALA A 303 -7.39 -13.68 -4.87
C ALA A 303 -5.87 -13.66 -5.00
N THR A 304 -5.22 -12.58 -4.59
CA THR A 304 -3.78 -12.36 -4.74
C THR A 304 -3.05 -12.42 -3.41
N SER A 305 -3.71 -12.00 -2.35
CA SER A 305 -3.20 -12.05 -0.98
C SER A 305 -4.34 -12.21 0.02
N GLY A 306 -4.06 -12.82 1.15
CA GLY A 306 -5.06 -12.98 2.20
C GLY A 306 -4.49 -13.62 3.44
N GLY A 307 -5.32 -13.72 4.48
CA GLY A 307 -4.93 -14.30 5.74
C GLY A 307 -6.00 -14.13 6.82
N TRP A 308 -5.71 -14.70 7.97
CA TRP A 308 -6.50 -14.47 9.16
C TRP A 308 -6.26 -13.07 9.71
N SER A 309 -7.31 -12.31 9.93
CA SER A 309 -7.27 -11.02 10.62
C SER A 309 -7.56 -11.22 12.11
N PRO A 310 -6.57 -11.05 13.00
CA PRO A 310 -6.78 -11.25 14.43
C PRO A 310 -7.74 -10.23 15.06
N ILE A 311 -7.73 -8.97 14.59
CA ILE A 311 -8.61 -7.92 15.12
C ILE A 311 -10.05 -8.07 14.62
N LEU A 312 -10.25 -8.47 13.36
CA LEU A 312 -11.58 -8.65 12.79
C LEU A 312 -12.15 -10.04 13.08
N LYS A 313 -11.30 -11.01 13.48
CA LYS A 313 -11.64 -12.44 13.64
C LYS A 313 -12.31 -13.01 12.40
N LYS A 314 -11.71 -12.71 11.24
CA LYS A 314 -12.19 -13.11 9.92
C LYS A 314 -11.03 -13.58 9.04
N TYR A 315 -11.33 -14.49 8.14
CA TYR A 315 -10.43 -14.87 7.07
C TYR A 315 -10.77 -14.00 5.85
N ILE A 316 -9.82 -13.16 5.44
CA ILE A 316 -10.01 -12.12 4.42
C ILE A 316 -8.99 -12.25 3.31
N ALA A 317 -9.33 -11.73 2.14
CA ALA A 317 -8.43 -11.70 1.00
C ALA A 317 -8.67 -10.46 0.13
N LEU A 318 -7.65 -10.07 -0.61
CA LEU A 318 -7.73 -9.11 -1.70
C LEU A 318 -7.76 -9.88 -3.03
N ALA A 319 -8.59 -9.46 -3.97
CA ALA A 319 -8.85 -10.23 -5.17
C ALA A 319 -9.15 -9.36 -6.39
N HIS A 320 -8.80 -9.87 -7.57
CA HIS A 320 -9.28 -9.37 -8.86
C HIS A 320 -10.48 -10.19 -9.30
N LEU A 321 -11.61 -9.54 -9.51
CA LEU A 321 -12.81 -10.16 -10.06
C LEU A 321 -13.21 -9.48 -11.36
N GLN A 322 -13.77 -10.24 -12.29
CA GLN A 322 -14.49 -9.66 -13.42
C GLN A 322 -15.60 -8.74 -12.89
N SER A 323 -15.75 -7.56 -13.48
CA SER A 323 -16.64 -6.50 -12.95
C SER A 323 -18.08 -6.95 -12.70
N LYS A 324 -18.58 -7.92 -13.47
CA LYS A 324 -19.92 -8.51 -13.27
C LYS A 324 -20.10 -9.21 -11.92
N TRP A 325 -19.00 -9.63 -11.27
CA TRP A 325 -19.00 -10.35 -9.98
C TRP A 325 -18.51 -9.50 -8.80
N ALA A 326 -18.07 -8.26 -9.05
CA ALA A 326 -17.37 -7.44 -8.07
C ALA A 326 -18.28 -6.66 -7.10
N THR A 327 -19.59 -6.78 -7.22
CA THR A 327 -20.55 -6.05 -6.36
C THR A 327 -20.51 -6.58 -4.93
N PRO A 328 -20.35 -5.72 -3.90
CA PRO A 328 -20.40 -6.14 -2.50
C PRO A 328 -21.67 -6.92 -2.18
N GLY A 329 -21.52 -8.07 -1.48
CA GLY A 329 -22.60 -9.00 -1.18
C GLY A 329 -22.70 -10.20 -2.16
N THR A 330 -22.01 -10.15 -3.30
CA THR A 330 -21.97 -11.28 -4.25
C THR A 330 -21.38 -12.52 -3.58
N GLN A 331 -22.09 -13.64 -3.66
CA GLN A 331 -21.65 -14.93 -3.14
C GLN A 331 -20.79 -15.65 -4.18
N LEU A 332 -19.67 -16.17 -3.75
CA LEU A 332 -18.65 -16.81 -4.56
C LEU A 332 -18.05 -18.00 -3.80
N ASP A 333 -17.22 -18.78 -4.47
CA ASP A 333 -16.41 -19.82 -3.84
C ASP A 333 -14.93 -19.51 -4.07
N ILE A 334 -14.12 -19.63 -3.02
CA ILE A 334 -12.67 -19.54 -3.10
C ILE A 334 -12.03 -20.92 -2.97
N GLU A 335 -11.00 -21.19 -3.75
CA GLU A 335 -10.27 -22.45 -3.65
C GLU A 335 -9.46 -22.50 -2.34
N ILE A 336 -9.58 -23.60 -1.62
CA ILE A 336 -8.85 -23.89 -0.37
C ILE A 336 -8.21 -25.27 -0.49
N THR A 337 -6.96 -25.42 -0.10
CA THR A 337 -6.27 -26.70 -0.05
C THR A 337 -6.34 -27.27 1.35
N VAL A 338 -7.01 -28.43 1.51
CA VAL A 338 -7.07 -29.19 2.76
C VAL A 338 -6.53 -30.59 2.48
N GLU A 339 -5.54 -31.04 3.25
CA GLU A 339 -4.89 -32.36 3.08
C GLU A 339 -4.51 -32.63 1.61
N HIS A 340 -3.80 -31.68 1.00
CA HIS A 340 -3.34 -31.74 -0.41
C HIS A 340 -4.46 -31.82 -1.45
N ARG A 341 -5.73 -31.66 -1.05
CA ARG A 341 -6.88 -31.66 -1.95
C ARG A 341 -7.43 -30.25 -2.12
N ARG A 342 -7.64 -29.83 -3.35
CA ARG A 342 -8.31 -28.57 -3.66
C ARG A 342 -9.80 -28.73 -3.41
N LYS A 343 -10.34 -27.85 -2.58
CA LYS A 343 -11.77 -27.76 -2.22
C LYS A 343 -12.22 -26.32 -2.42
N ARG A 344 -13.49 -26.04 -2.23
CA ARG A 344 -14.05 -24.69 -2.34
C ARG A 344 -14.75 -24.31 -1.05
N ALA A 345 -14.36 -23.20 -0.46
CA ALA A 345 -15.05 -22.58 0.67
C ALA A 345 -15.96 -21.46 0.15
N ALA A 346 -17.14 -21.32 0.72
CA ALA A 346 -18.00 -20.19 0.43
C ALA A 346 -17.31 -18.88 0.83
N ALA A 347 -17.50 -17.86 0.01
CA ALA A 347 -16.94 -16.53 0.22
C ALA A 347 -17.89 -15.45 -0.28
N ARG A 348 -17.67 -14.22 0.12
CA ARG A 348 -18.45 -13.08 -0.38
C ARG A 348 -17.60 -11.88 -0.66
N VAL A 349 -18.02 -11.08 -1.63
CA VAL A 349 -17.42 -9.76 -1.90
C VAL A 349 -17.81 -8.81 -0.79
N VAL A 350 -16.84 -8.09 -0.25
CA VAL A 350 -17.06 -7.06 0.79
C VAL A 350 -16.36 -5.75 0.42
N LYS A 351 -16.79 -4.66 1.05
CA LYS A 351 -16.15 -3.36 0.87
C LYS A 351 -14.73 -3.36 1.46
N LYS A 352 -13.82 -2.63 0.83
CA LYS A 352 -12.52 -2.25 1.38
C LYS A 352 -12.56 -0.79 1.87
N PRO A 353 -11.72 -0.40 2.84
CA PRO A 353 -10.90 -1.28 3.67
C PRO A 353 -11.73 -2.15 4.62
N PHE A 354 -11.18 -3.30 5.04
CA PHE A 354 -11.83 -4.17 6.05
C PHE A 354 -11.72 -3.54 7.46
N PHE A 355 -10.63 -2.83 7.70
CA PHE A 355 -10.35 -2.10 8.95
C PHE A 355 -10.01 -0.63 8.64
N ASP A 356 -10.79 0.31 9.16
CA ASP A 356 -10.65 1.75 8.90
C ASP A 356 -10.98 2.58 10.15
N PRO A 357 -10.10 2.61 11.16
CA PRO A 357 -10.35 3.29 12.42
C PRO A 357 -10.33 4.82 12.23
N GLU A 358 -11.20 5.54 12.94
CA GLU A 358 -11.29 7.00 12.89
C GLU A 358 -9.95 7.68 13.23
N ARG A 359 -9.20 7.14 14.21
CA ARG A 359 -7.88 7.67 14.62
C ARG A 359 -6.86 7.80 13.48
N LYS A 360 -7.03 7.06 12.40
CA LYS A 360 -6.20 7.20 11.20
C LYS A 360 -6.21 8.64 10.66
N ARG A 361 -7.37 9.31 10.74
CA ARG A 361 -7.59 10.65 10.17
C ARG A 361 -7.74 11.75 11.22
N ALA A 362 -8.03 11.37 12.49
CA ALA A 362 -8.28 12.29 13.62
C ALA A 362 -7.08 13.19 13.94
#